data_62b430151acf78b5013d55add403f7a8
#
_entry.id   62b430151acf78b5013d55add403f7a8
#
_cell.length_a   1.000
_cell.length_b   1.000
_cell.length_c   1.000
_cell.angle_alpha   90.00
_cell.angle_beta   90.00
_cell.angle_gamma   90.00
#
_symmetry.space_group_name_H-M   'P 1'
#
loop_
_entity.id
_entity.type
_entity.pdbx_description
1 polymer ?
#
loop_
_entity_poly.entity_id
_entity_poly.type
_entity_poly.pdbx_seq_one_letter_code
_entity_poly.pdbx_strand_id
1 'polypeptide(L)'
;MHLRRDGFHNKAKRPDEKGAKIDVPLPFGDRRARSAPLLCLYLSAHRTLRSQNPQHMDFHYATHIRRIEISSLWNGRKPIDWTLRPDVNVLSGKNGAGKSTILARLVQRAAHLAPSGTLRGGQHDDVALTLAPDDAELVRYDLVRSVDSRILPAERIATLADGAIVTELDWQLYRLQRRYLDYQVNVGNRMIALLTEGSDTAREEAAEAAAAKTQFRDLIDDLFSETGKHLDRSSNELRFLQYDEPLSPYVLSSGEKQMLILLLTALVQDRRPTVFFMDEPEVSLHFDWQKRLISMVRALNPRAQIILTTHSPAVILDGWEDHVTEIEDITR
;
A
#
# COMPACT_ATOMS: atom_id res chain seq x y z
N MET A 1 -4.33 -66.10 26.54
CA MET A 1 -2.96 -66.38 26.20
C MET A 1 -2.20 -65.10 26.48
N HIS A 2 -1.87 -64.86 27.73
CA HIS A 2 -0.56 -64.98 28.43
C HIS A 2 0.61 -64.48 27.55
N LEU A 3 1.33 -63.49 27.92
CA LEU A 3 2.38 -63.18 28.89
C LEU A 3 3.03 -61.86 28.43
N ARG A 4 3.72 -61.03 29.13
CA ARG A 4 4.18 -60.78 30.49
C ARG A 4 4.78 -59.36 30.54
N ARG A 5 4.67 -58.76 31.71
CA ARG A 5 5.41 -57.56 32.18
C ARG A 5 6.91 -57.90 32.35
N ASP A 6 7.75 -56.88 32.19
CA ASP A 6 8.96 -56.59 32.97
C ASP A 6 9.35 -55.15 32.59
N GLY A 7 9.53 -54.17 33.37
CA GLY A 7 9.95 -54.01 34.75
C GLY A 7 11.44 -53.69 34.82
N PHE A 8 11.88 -52.41 34.64
CA PHE A 8 13.19 -52.00 35.11
C PHE A 8 13.12 -50.59 35.74
N HIS A 9 13.17 -50.59 37.06
CA HIS A 9 13.62 -49.50 37.89
C HIS A 9 15.13 -49.34 37.75
N ASN A 10 15.60 -48.09 37.56
CA ASN A 10 16.93 -47.77 38.01
C ASN A 10 17.01 -46.40 38.66
N LYS A 11 17.30 -46.42 39.96
CA LYS A 11 17.68 -45.30 40.83
C LYS A 11 19.17 -45.01 40.59
N ALA A 12 19.56 -43.75 40.49
CA ALA A 12 20.86 -43.24 40.93
C ALA A 12 20.84 -41.71 40.94
N LYS A 13 20.85 -41.15 42.09
CA LYS A 13 21.89 -40.55 42.92
C LYS A 13 22.29 -39.14 42.46
N ARG A 14 21.91 -38.19 43.31
CA ARG A 14 22.55 -36.84 43.41
C ARG A 14 23.96 -37.00 44.00
N PRO A 15 24.91 -36.13 43.62
CA PRO A 15 25.91 -35.70 44.55
C PRO A 15 25.92 -34.23 44.85
N ASP A 16 26.38 -33.96 46.04
CA ASP A 16 26.42 -32.83 46.92
C ASP A 16 27.06 -31.53 46.40
N GLU A 17 26.61 -30.49 47.05
CA GLU A 17 27.21 -29.16 47.15
C GLU A 17 28.67 -29.24 47.63
N LYS A 18 29.55 -28.47 46.97
CA LYS A 18 30.67 -27.81 47.64
C LYS A 18 30.94 -26.46 46.97
N GLY A 19 30.83 -25.40 47.76
CA GLY A 19 31.10 -24.07 47.35
C GLY A 19 32.57 -23.76 47.07
N ALA A 20 32.77 -22.84 46.17
CA ALA A 20 33.99 -22.08 46.05
C ALA A 20 33.61 -20.60 45.85
N LYS A 21 33.77 -19.81 46.89
CA LYS A 21 33.84 -18.35 46.85
C LYS A 21 35.14 -17.98 46.13
N ILE A 22 35.00 -17.23 45.05
CA ILE A 22 36.11 -16.47 44.49
C ILE A 22 35.85 -14.99 44.80
N ASP A 23 36.61 -14.47 45.74
CA ASP A 23 36.74 -13.05 46.06
C ASP A 23 37.51 -12.38 44.91
N VAL A 24 36.92 -11.34 44.31
CA VAL A 24 37.62 -10.39 43.46
C VAL A 24 37.48 -9.01 44.10
N PRO A 25 38.59 -8.32 44.40
CA PRO A 25 38.58 -7.07 45.13
C PRO A 25 38.13 -5.90 44.25
N LEU A 26 37.28 -5.04 44.83
CA LEU A 26 36.93 -3.74 44.30
C LEU A 26 38.05 -2.73 44.64
N PRO A 27 38.50 -1.88 43.73
CA PRO A 27 39.21 -0.68 44.10
C PRO A 27 38.23 0.48 44.29
N PHE A 28 38.17 0.99 45.49
CA PHE A 28 37.61 2.29 45.82
C PHE A 28 38.44 3.39 45.13
N GLY A 29 37.77 4.27 44.38
CA GLY A 29 38.34 5.48 43.82
C GLY A 29 37.25 6.52 43.61
N ASP A 30 37.12 7.36 44.63
CA ASP A 30 36.25 8.53 44.66
C ASP A 30 36.64 9.53 43.55
N ARG A 31 35.78 9.79 42.58
CA ARG A 31 35.79 11.02 41.79
C ARG A 31 34.37 11.42 41.46
N ARG A 32 33.86 12.39 42.19
CA ARG A 32 32.73 13.22 41.78
C ARG A 32 33.08 13.90 40.45
N ALA A 33 32.54 13.37 39.37
CA ALA A 33 32.45 14.06 38.08
C ALA A 33 30.99 14.10 37.66
N ARG A 34 30.52 15.31 37.52
CA ARG A 34 29.17 15.73 37.17
C ARG A 34 28.70 15.01 35.91
N SER A 35 27.72 14.13 36.03
CA SER A 35 26.95 13.60 34.91
C SER A 35 25.96 14.66 34.47
N ALA A 36 26.30 15.44 33.45
CA ALA A 36 25.31 16.16 32.67
C ALA A 36 24.43 15.10 31.94
N PRO A 37 23.10 15.21 31.97
CA PRO A 37 22.26 14.20 31.45
C PRO A 37 22.40 14.14 29.90
N LEU A 38 22.64 12.96 29.37
CA LEU A 38 22.65 12.62 27.93
C LEU A 38 21.40 13.13 27.18
N LEU A 39 20.35 13.44 27.91
CA LEU A 39 19.11 14.04 27.40
C LEU A 39 19.32 15.44 26.81
N CYS A 40 20.28 16.22 27.32
CA CYS A 40 20.58 17.56 26.82
C CYS A 40 21.35 17.55 25.49
N LEU A 41 22.19 16.53 25.28
CA LEU A 41 22.90 16.34 24.00
C LEU A 41 21.97 15.83 22.89
N TYR A 42 20.97 15.02 23.25
CA TYR A 42 19.97 14.55 22.29
C TYR A 42 19.01 15.68 21.83
N LEU A 43 18.65 16.58 22.78
CA LEU A 43 17.80 17.74 22.48
C LEU A 43 18.55 18.85 21.75
N SER A 44 19.86 19.02 21.97
CA SER A 44 20.66 20.01 21.23
C SER A 44 20.96 19.53 19.81
N ALA A 45 21.22 18.23 19.57
CA ALA A 45 21.39 17.66 18.23
C ALA A 45 20.11 17.76 17.40
N HIS A 46 18.94 17.55 18.01
CA HIS A 46 17.66 17.78 17.35
C HIS A 46 17.33 19.25 17.09
N ARG A 47 17.90 20.18 17.85
CA ARG A 47 17.71 21.63 17.62
C ARG A 47 18.59 22.16 16.48
N THR A 48 19.76 21.57 16.26
CA THR A 48 20.68 21.99 15.19
C THR A 48 20.25 21.42 13.83
N LEU A 49 19.52 20.29 13.81
CA LEU A 49 18.94 19.73 12.59
C LEU A 49 17.62 20.41 12.16
N ARG A 50 17.03 21.26 13.01
CA ARG A 50 15.82 22.04 12.68
C ARG A 50 16.12 23.39 12.01
N SER A 51 17.37 23.80 11.86
CA SER A 51 17.73 25.08 11.25
C SER A 51 18.21 24.99 9.80
N GLN A 52 18.26 23.79 9.21
CA GLN A 52 18.27 23.62 7.77
C GLN A 52 16.86 23.20 7.35
N ASN A 53 15.97 24.18 7.32
CA ASN A 53 14.71 24.10 6.61
C ASN A 53 15.02 23.70 5.15
N PRO A 54 14.69 22.49 4.67
CA PRO A 54 14.63 22.29 3.24
C PRO A 54 13.56 23.29 2.81
N GLN A 55 13.93 24.25 1.99
CA GLN A 55 13.02 25.15 1.34
C GLN A 55 11.78 24.33 0.98
N HIS A 56 10.61 24.70 1.48
CA HIS A 56 9.33 24.22 0.99
C HIS A 56 9.32 24.62 -0.50
N MET A 57 9.81 23.73 -1.34
CA MET A 57 9.48 23.82 -2.76
C MET A 57 7.99 23.49 -2.82
N ASP A 58 7.17 24.52 -2.97
CA ASP A 58 5.75 24.37 -3.27
C ASP A 58 5.65 23.75 -4.65
N PHE A 59 5.68 22.44 -4.72
CA PHE A 59 5.45 21.72 -5.97
C PHE A 59 4.00 21.84 -6.38
N HIS A 60 3.78 22.25 -7.62
CA HIS A 60 2.46 22.23 -8.23
C HIS A 60 2.08 20.80 -8.60
N TYR A 61 1.04 20.27 -7.94
CA TYR A 61 0.57 18.90 -8.17
C TYR A 61 -0.48 18.85 -9.28
N ALA A 62 -0.28 17.93 -10.20
CA ALA A 62 -1.22 17.60 -11.26
C ALA A 62 -2.47 16.88 -10.74
N THR A 63 -3.56 17.05 -11.47
CA THR A 63 -4.78 16.27 -11.28
C THR A 63 -4.71 14.92 -11.99
N HIS A 64 -4.04 14.85 -13.16
CA HIS A 64 -3.90 13.65 -13.98
C HIS A 64 -2.74 13.75 -14.97
N ILE A 65 -2.37 12.64 -15.58
CA ILE A 65 -1.46 12.58 -16.74
C ILE A 65 -2.30 12.74 -18.00
N ARG A 66 -1.92 13.68 -18.85
CA ARG A 66 -2.59 13.94 -20.15
C ARG A 66 -2.03 13.09 -21.28
N ARG A 67 -0.71 12.86 -21.30
CA ARG A 67 -0.03 12.12 -22.37
C ARG A 67 1.22 11.41 -21.85
N ILE A 68 1.45 10.23 -22.39
CA ILE A 68 2.63 9.41 -22.17
C ILE A 68 3.30 9.16 -23.51
N GLU A 69 4.60 9.47 -23.61
CA GLU A 69 5.42 9.17 -24.77
C GLU A 69 6.62 8.34 -24.34
N ILE A 70 6.89 7.22 -25.02
CA ILE A 70 8.06 6.36 -24.77
C ILE A 70 8.75 6.09 -26.11
N SER A 71 9.98 6.58 -26.25
CA SER A 71 10.70 6.54 -27.53
C SER A 71 11.55 5.29 -27.73
N SER A 72 11.90 4.55 -26.68
CA SER A 72 12.90 3.47 -26.78
C SER A 72 12.46 2.11 -26.22
N LEU A 73 11.16 1.79 -26.28
CA LEU A 73 10.73 0.41 -26.01
C LEU A 73 11.29 -0.53 -27.09
N TRP A 74 11.78 -1.70 -26.65
CA TRP A 74 12.38 -2.72 -27.51
C TRP A 74 13.42 -2.16 -28.50
N ASN A 75 14.37 -1.35 -27.98
CA ASN A 75 15.43 -0.71 -28.77
C ASN A 75 14.86 0.24 -29.84
N GLY A 76 13.82 0.99 -29.53
CA GLY A 76 13.21 1.97 -30.43
C GLY A 76 12.32 1.40 -31.54
N ARG A 77 12.04 0.09 -31.51
CA ARG A 77 11.23 -0.56 -32.56
C ARG A 77 9.73 -0.29 -32.43
N LYS A 78 9.27 0.11 -31.26
CA LYS A 78 7.87 0.39 -30.95
C LYS A 78 7.77 1.60 -30.04
N PRO A 79 7.89 2.81 -30.55
CA PRO A 79 7.64 4.00 -29.76
C PRO A 79 6.15 4.08 -29.42
N ILE A 80 5.86 4.52 -28.20
CA ILE A 80 4.51 4.67 -27.66
C ILE A 80 4.14 6.15 -27.62
N ASP A 81 2.93 6.46 -28.02
CA ASP A 81 2.34 7.78 -27.90
C ASP A 81 0.86 7.63 -27.49
N TRP A 82 0.60 7.85 -26.20
CA TRP A 82 -0.69 7.60 -25.62
C TRP A 82 -1.29 8.86 -24.99
N THR A 83 -2.36 9.36 -25.58
CA THR A 83 -3.18 10.44 -25.02
C THR A 83 -4.21 9.84 -24.07
N LEU A 84 -4.27 10.37 -22.85
CA LEU A 84 -5.06 9.83 -21.75
C LEU A 84 -6.29 10.68 -21.44
N ARG A 85 -7.35 10.02 -21.02
CA ARG A 85 -8.53 10.63 -20.39
C ARG A 85 -8.23 10.95 -18.93
N PRO A 86 -8.88 11.95 -18.32
CA PRO A 86 -8.64 12.35 -16.94
C PRO A 86 -9.18 11.35 -15.91
N ASP A 87 -9.97 10.37 -16.31
CA ASP A 87 -10.67 9.45 -15.42
C ASP A 87 -10.21 7.99 -15.57
N VAL A 88 -10.58 7.29 -16.63
CA VAL A 88 -10.29 5.86 -16.83
C VAL A 88 -9.63 5.64 -18.18
N ASN A 89 -8.57 4.84 -18.18
CA ASN A 89 -7.83 4.42 -19.36
C ASN A 89 -7.51 2.94 -19.26
N VAL A 90 -8.03 2.16 -20.16
CA VAL A 90 -7.84 0.71 -20.22
C VAL A 90 -6.94 0.38 -21.40
N LEU A 91 -5.77 -0.17 -21.14
CA LEU A 91 -4.86 -0.65 -22.17
C LEU A 91 -5.09 -2.12 -22.42
N SER A 92 -5.66 -2.42 -23.58
CA SER A 92 -5.90 -3.78 -24.05
C SER A 92 -4.85 -4.23 -25.07
N GLY A 93 -4.78 -5.52 -25.32
CA GLY A 93 -3.90 -6.12 -26.31
C GLY A 93 -3.48 -7.54 -25.93
N LYS A 94 -2.87 -8.25 -26.87
CA LYS A 94 -2.47 -9.67 -26.71
C LYS A 94 -1.45 -9.86 -25.57
N ASN A 95 -1.37 -11.10 -25.05
CA ASN A 95 -0.33 -11.49 -24.11
C ASN A 95 1.05 -11.27 -24.75
N GLY A 96 1.97 -10.70 -23.97
CA GLY A 96 3.32 -10.40 -24.45
C GLY A 96 3.42 -9.15 -25.35
N ALA A 97 2.32 -8.42 -25.61
CA ALA A 97 2.33 -7.18 -26.40
C ALA A 97 3.10 -6.03 -25.71
N GLY A 98 3.37 -6.15 -24.39
CA GLY A 98 4.21 -5.20 -23.67
C GLY A 98 3.45 -4.23 -22.77
N LYS A 99 2.17 -4.46 -22.48
CA LYS A 99 1.35 -3.60 -21.60
C LYS A 99 1.99 -3.36 -20.24
N SER A 100 2.34 -4.41 -19.51
CA SER A 100 3.04 -4.33 -18.22
C SER A 100 4.41 -3.65 -18.32
N THR A 101 5.09 -3.84 -19.47
CA THR A 101 6.38 -3.19 -19.73
C THR A 101 6.24 -1.68 -19.86
N ILE A 102 5.17 -1.19 -20.49
CA ILE A 102 4.85 0.24 -20.61
C ILE A 102 4.68 0.85 -19.23
N LEU A 103 3.83 0.25 -18.37
CA LEU A 103 3.59 0.75 -17.02
C LEU A 103 4.85 0.71 -16.15
N ALA A 104 5.60 -0.40 -16.19
CA ALA A 104 6.85 -0.54 -15.44
C ALA A 104 7.90 0.49 -15.88
N ARG A 105 8.07 0.71 -17.18
CA ARG A 105 9.03 1.66 -17.75
C ARG A 105 8.70 3.09 -17.33
N LEU A 106 7.43 3.48 -17.47
CA LEU A 106 6.93 4.77 -17.06
C LEU A 106 7.22 5.05 -15.58
N VAL A 107 6.80 4.15 -14.70
CA VAL A 107 7.02 4.32 -13.25
C VAL A 107 8.51 4.36 -12.93
N GLN A 108 9.31 3.46 -13.50
CA GLN A 108 10.76 3.41 -13.26
C GLN A 108 11.46 4.73 -13.62
N ARG A 109 11.09 5.35 -14.74
CA ARG A 109 11.74 6.57 -15.23
C ARG A 109 11.22 7.82 -14.53
N ALA A 110 9.91 8.00 -14.47
CA ALA A 110 9.31 9.20 -13.95
C ALA A 110 9.33 9.30 -12.41
N ALA A 111 9.45 8.18 -11.69
CA ALA A 111 9.65 8.17 -10.23
C ALA A 111 11.12 8.41 -9.83
N HIS A 112 12.05 8.26 -10.75
CA HIS A 112 13.46 8.55 -10.47
C HIS A 112 13.63 10.07 -10.23
N LEU A 113 14.22 10.45 -9.12
CA LEU A 113 14.39 11.85 -8.70
C LEU A 113 13.07 12.59 -8.30
N ALA A 114 11.96 11.87 -8.17
CA ALA A 114 10.73 12.43 -7.60
C ALA A 114 10.57 12.03 -6.12
N PRO A 115 9.85 12.81 -5.30
CA PRO A 115 9.48 12.40 -3.95
C PRO A 115 8.72 11.07 -3.97
N SER A 116 8.86 10.27 -2.91
CA SER A 116 8.18 8.96 -2.80
C SER A 116 6.67 9.09 -3.04
N GLY A 117 6.11 8.23 -3.87
CA GLY A 117 4.68 8.23 -4.22
C GLY A 117 4.29 9.30 -5.24
N THR A 118 5.28 9.91 -5.94
CA THR A 118 5.03 10.87 -7.02
C THR A 118 5.80 10.52 -8.27
N LEU A 119 5.29 10.97 -9.44
CA LEU A 119 5.99 11.00 -10.70
C LEU A 119 6.24 12.45 -11.10
N ARG A 120 7.37 12.69 -11.74
CA ARG A 120 7.72 14.02 -12.26
C ARG A 120 7.27 14.15 -13.72
N GLY A 121 6.66 15.30 -14.05
CA GLY A 121 6.34 15.66 -15.43
C GLY A 121 7.59 16.03 -16.25
N GLY A 122 7.44 16.07 -17.57
CA GLY A 122 8.53 16.41 -18.50
C GLY A 122 9.27 15.20 -19.06
N GLN A 123 10.45 15.46 -19.63
CA GLN A 123 11.27 14.44 -20.29
C GLN A 123 12.18 13.71 -19.30
N HIS A 124 12.15 12.37 -19.31
CA HIS A 124 12.96 11.48 -18.49
C HIS A 124 13.60 10.39 -19.37
N ASP A 125 14.79 10.63 -19.87
CA ASP A 125 15.45 9.76 -20.86
C ASP A 125 14.54 9.46 -22.06
N ASP A 126 14.01 8.24 -22.11
CA ASP A 126 13.14 7.73 -23.16
C ASP A 126 11.63 7.86 -22.87
N VAL A 127 11.25 8.44 -21.72
CA VAL A 127 9.86 8.64 -21.30
C VAL A 127 9.57 10.13 -21.15
N ALA A 128 8.47 10.61 -21.74
CA ALA A 128 7.95 11.94 -21.51
C ALA A 128 6.55 11.88 -20.93
N LEU A 129 6.28 12.70 -19.90
CA LEU A 129 4.99 12.84 -19.26
C LEU A 129 4.47 14.27 -19.40
N THR A 130 3.31 14.44 -20.01
CA THR A 130 2.56 15.69 -19.98
C THR A 130 1.49 15.62 -18.90
N LEU A 131 1.56 16.53 -17.96
CA LEU A 131 0.64 16.62 -16.82
C LEU A 131 -0.48 17.65 -17.08
N ALA A 132 -1.52 17.61 -16.26
CA ALA A 132 -2.59 18.62 -16.25
C ALA A 132 -2.85 19.09 -14.82
N PRO A 133 -2.87 20.42 -14.56
CA PRO A 133 -2.62 21.52 -15.52
C PRO A 133 -1.18 21.59 -16.02
N ASP A 134 -0.91 22.41 -17.03
CA ASP A 134 0.38 22.44 -17.74
C ASP A 134 1.55 22.94 -16.88
N ASP A 135 1.27 23.70 -15.84
CA ASP A 135 2.23 24.20 -14.85
C ASP A 135 2.52 23.21 -13.71
N ALA A 136 1.87 22.04 -13.71
CA ALA A 136 2.11 21.01 -12.71
C ALA A 136 3.45 20.30 -12.94
N GLU A 137 4.21 20.11 -11.86
CA GLU A 137 5.50 19.45 -11.87
C GLU A 137 5.45 17.99 -11.45
N LEU A 138 4.54 17.67 -10.54
CA LEU A 138 4.43 16.34 -9.93
C LEU A 138 2.99 15.83 -10.00
N VAL A 139 2.85 14.51 -10.13
CA VAL A 139 1.57 13.82 -9.96
C VAL A 139 1.71 12.70 -8.93
N ARG A 140 0.72 12.56 -8.04
CA ARG A 140 0.68 11.43 -7.09
C ARG A 140 0.30 10.17 -7.82
N TYR A 141 0.92 9.05 -7.42
CA TYR A 141 0.55 7.75 -7.98
C TYR A 141 0.60 6.64 -6.93
N ASP A 142 -0.16 5.60 -7.21
CA ASP A 142 0.00 4.27 -6.61
C ASP A 142 0.06 3.22 -7.72
N LEU A 143 0.82 2.15 -7.45
CA LEU A 143 0.95 1.00 -8.35
C LEU A 143 0.45 -0.24 -7.63
N VAL A 144 -0.61 -0.86 -8.15
CA VAL A 144 -1.15 -2.14 -7.67
C VAL A 144 -0.75 -3.23 -8.65
N ARG A 145 -0.07 -4.25 -8.13
CA ARG A 145 0.34 -5.43 -8.89
C ARG A 145 -0.48 -6.63 -8.43
N SER A 146 -0.94 -7.42 -9.39
CA SER A 146 -1.77 -8.60 -9.12
C SER A 146 -0.98 -9.89 -8.96
N VAL A 147 0.32 -9.88 -9.24
CA VAL A 147 1.12 -11.11 -9.23
C VAL A 147 1.46 -11.52 -7.80
N ASP A 148 0.91 -12.65 -7.34
CA ASP A 148 1.22 -13.26 -6.06
C ASP A 148 2.53 -14.07 -6.15
N SER A 149 3.65 -13.38 -6.37
CA SER A 149 4.98 -13.96 -6.43
C SER A 149 5.73 -13.80 -5.10
N ARG A 150 6.62 -14.74 -4.79
CA ARG A 150 7.53 -14.59 -3.65
C ARG A 150 8.55 -13.50 -3.96
N ILE A 151 8.57 -12.41 -3.19
CA ILE A 151 9.42 -11.25 -3.45
C ILE A 151 10.74 -11.29 -2.72
N LEU A 152 10.77 -11.79 -1.50
CA LEU A 152 11.90 -11.60 -0.61
C LEU A 152 12.50 -12.93 -0.16
N PRO A 153 13.83 -12.99 0.06
CA PRO A 153 14.44 -14.08 0.80
C PRO A 153 13.72 -14.22 2.16
N ALA A 154 13.36 -15.45 2.51
CA ALA A 154 12.60 -15.78 3.72
C ALA A 154 13.18 -15.15 5.01
N GLU A 155 14.48 -14.88 5.04
CA GLU A 155 15.21 -14.29 6.16
C GLU A 155 14.84 -12.82 6.46
N ARG A 156 14.45 -12.04 5.46
CA ARG A 156 13.99 -10.64 5.66
C ARG A 156 12.53 -10.53 6.06
N ILE A 157 11.73 -11.50 5.68
CA ILE A 157 10.29 -11.53 5.97
C ILE A 157 10.05 -11.97 7.42
N ALA A 158 10.82 -12.97 7.90
CA ALA A 158 10.68 -13.53 9.24
C ALA A 158 10.87 -12.50 10.37
N THR A 159 11.58 -11.40 10.11
CA THR A 159 11.80 -10.33 11.10
C THR A 159 10.69 -9.27 11.15
N LEU A 160 9.74 -9.27 10.21
CA LEU A 160 8.81 -8.14 10.04
C LEU A 160 7.39 -8.38 10.55
N ALA A 161 6.92 -9.62 10.68
CA ALA A 161 5.55 -9.91 11.11
C ALA A 161 5.34 -11.38 11.49
N ASP A 162 6.09 -11.94 12.41
CA ASP A 162 5.90 -13.31 12.95
C ASP A 162 5.67 -14.41 11.88
N GLY A 163 6.26 -14.26 10.70
CA GLY A 163 6.12 -15.21 9.60
C GLY A 163 4.79 -15.15 8.81
N ALA A 164 3.91 -14.21 9.10
CA ALA A 164 2.62 -14.10 8.43
C ALA A 164 2.70 -13.51 7.01
N ILE A 165 3.78 -12.79 6.69
CA ILE A 165 3.98 -12.16 5.37
C ILE A 165 4.83 -13.09 4.52
N VAL A 166 4.24 -13.72 3.51
CA VAL A 166 4.89 -14.73 2.67
C VAL A 166 4.91 -14.32 1.19
N THR A 167 3.90 -13.57 0.75
CA THR A 167 3.68 -13.25 -0.66
C THR A 167 3.77 -11.74 -0.93
N GLU A 168 3.79 -11.37 -2.21
CA GLU A 168 3.71 -9.96 -2.63
C GLU A 168 2.42 -9.30 -2.14
N LEU A 169 1.29 -9.99 -2.23
CA LEU A 169 0.01 -9.47 -1.75
C LEU A 169 0.05 -9.22 -0.23
N ASP A 170 0.65 -10.13 0.55
CA ASP A 170 0.82 -9.93 2.01
C ASP A 170 1.67 -8.69 2.30
N TRP A 171 2.73 -8.48 1.52
CA TRP A 171 3.60 -7.31 1.67
C TRP A 171 2.90 -6.00 1.30
N GLN A 172 2.15 -5.98 0.20
CA GLN A 172 1.34 -4.82 -0.19
C GLN A 172 0.30 -4.51 0.91
N LEU A 173 -0.37 -5.53 1.42
CA LEU A 173 -1.36 -5.40 2.47
C LEU A 173 -0.76 -4.87 3.77
N TYR A 174 0.41 -5.38 4.19
CA TYR A 174 1.15 -4.90 5.35
C TYR A 174 1.48 -3.40 5.25
N ARG A 175 1.97 -2.96 4.09
CA ARG A 175 2.25 -1.54 3.86
C ARG A 175 0.98 -0.68 3.88
N LEU A 176 -0.10 -1.18 3.31
CA LEU A 176 -1.39 -0.50 3.27
C LEU A 176 -2.05 -0.40 4.63
N GLN A 177 -1.89 -1.38 5.52
CA GLN A 177 -2.38 -1.29 6.90
C GLN A 177 -1.80 -0.09 7.63
N ARG A 178 -0.51 0.20 7.47
CA ARG A 178 0.13 1.38 8.06
C ARG A 178 -0.45 2.68 7.50
N ARG A 179 -0.58 2.75 6.18
CA ARG A 179 -1.21 3.91 5.52
C ARG A 179 -2.69 4.08 5.94
N TYR A 180 -3.38 2.99 6.20
CA TYR A 180 -4.75 3.01 6.69
C TYR A 180 -4.85 3.59 8.12
N LEU A 181 -3.91 3.26 9.00
CA LEU A 181 -3.84 3.87 10.33
C LEU A 181 -3.58 5.38 10.23
N ASP A 182 -2.61 5.80 9.41
CA ASP A 182 -2.33 7.22 9.17
C ASP A 182 -3.55 7.94 8.57
N TYR A 183 -4.24 7.32 7.62
CA TYR A 183 -5.48 7.83 7.04
C TYR A 183 -6.56 8.06 8.12
N GLN A 184 -6.77 7.10 9.01
CA GLN A 184 -7.76 7.22 10.09
C GLN A 184 -7.42 8.36 11.05
N VAL A 185 -6.14 8.51 11.43
CA VAL A 185 -5.67 9.62 12.27
C VAL A 185 -5.92 10.95 11.57
N ASN A 186 -5.59 11.08 10.29
CA ASN A 186 -5.79 12.30 9.53
C ASN A 186 -7.28 12.67 9.39
N VAL A 187 -8.14 11.69 9.11
CA VAL A 187 -9.60 11.90 9.08
C VAL A 187 -10.11 12.32 10.45
N GLY A 188 -9.70 11.63 11.52
CA GLY A 188 -10.08 11.96 12.90
C GLY A 188 -9.67 13.38 13.30
N ASN A 189 -8.43 13.78 13.02
CA ASN A 189 -7.94 15.13 13.29
C ASN A 189 -8.73 16.20 12.50
N ARG A 190 -9.05 15.93 11.24
CA ARG A 190 -9.87 16.84 10.42
C ARG A 190 -11.29 16.98 10.98
N MET A 191 -11.92 15.88 11.39
CA MET A 191 -13.23 15.91 12.02
C MET A 191 -13.22 16.73 13.32
N ILE A 192 -12.19 16.54 14.17
CA ILE A 192 -12.03 17.31 15.41
C ILE A 192 -11.87 18.80 15.11
N ALA A 193 -11.03 19.15 14.13
CA ALA A 193 -10.83 20.54 13.73
C ALA A 193 -12.14 21.19 13.28
N LEU A 194 -12.89 20.55 12.36
CA LEU A 194 -14.17 21.04 11.86
C LEU A 194 -15.19 21.25 12.99
N LEU A 195 -15.32 20.28 13.89
CA LEU A 195 -16.24 20.39 15.02
C LEU A 195 -15.83 21.46 16.05
N THR A 196 -14.52 21.76 16.15
CA THR A 196 -13.97 22.79 17.04
C THR A 196 -14.17 24.18 16.46
N GLU A 197 -14.10 24.34 15.15
CA GLU A 197 -14.38 25.62 14.46
C GLU A 197 -15.83 26.10 14.63
N GLY A 198 -16.77 25.14 14.86
CA GLY A 198 -18.15 25.43 15.25
C GLY A 198 -18.96 26.12 14.16
N SER A 199 -18.60 25.94 12.87
CA SER A 199 -19.40 26.45 11.74
C SER A 199 -20.73 25.70 11.64
N ASP A 200 -21.74 26.31 11.03
CA ASP A 200 -23.06 25.69 10.83
C ASP A 200 -22.97 24.41 9.97
N THR A 201 -21.96 24.31 9.10
CA THR A 201 -21.70 23.16 8.22
C THR A 201 -20.75 22.12 8.81
N ALA A 202 -20.13 22.40 9.97
CA ALA A 202 -19.07 21.56 10.55
C ALA A 202 -19.48 20.08 10.74
N ARG A 203 -20.73 19.83 11.10
CA ARG A 203 -21.24 18.45 11.28
C ARG A 203 -21.37 17.72 9.94
N GLU A 204 -21.84 18.38 8.91
CA GLU A 204 -22.01 17.82 7.57
C GLU A 204 -20.63 17.52 6.95
N GLU A 205 -19.69 18.46 7.06
CA GLU A 205 -18.32 18.30 6.58
C GLU A 205 -17.56 17.19 7.33
N ALA A 206 -17.76 17.07 8.65
CA ALA A 206 -17.21 15.99 9.45
C ALA A 206 -17.79 14.62 9.05
N ALA A 207 -19.10 14.57 8.80
CA ALA A 207 -19.77 13.35 8.32
C ALA A 207 -19.26 12.96 6.92
N GLU A 208 -19.07 13.92 6.02
CA GLU A 208 -18.51 13.69 4.69
C GLU A 208 -17.06 13.19 4.76
N ALA A 209 -16.24 13.74 5.67
CA ALA A 209 -14.88 13.26 5.89
C ALA A 209 -14.85 11.78 6.33
N ALA A 210 -15.84 11.34 7.10
CA ALA A 210 -15.97 9.94 7.55
C ALA A 210 -16.62 9.02 6.51
N ALA A 211 -17.37 9.56 5.55
CA ALA A 211 -18.21 8.78 4.63
C ALA A 211 -17.42 7.76 3.81
N ALA A 212 -16.22 8.13 3.32
CA ALA A 212 -15.39 7.25 2.53
C ALA A 212 -14.96 5.98 3.30
N LYS A 213 -14.66 6.12 4.60
CA LYS A 213 -14.32 4.98 5.47
C LYS A 213 -15.51 4.06 5.67
N THR A 214 -16.70 4.61 5.87
CA THR A 214 -17.94 3.83 6.00
C THR A 214 -18.24 3.10 4.71
N GLN A 215 -18.21 3.78 3.58
CA GLN A 215 -18.41 3.20 2.26
C GLN A 215 -17.44 2.06 1.94
N PHE A 216 -16.16 2.22 2.29
CA PHE A 216 -15.16 1.16 2.14
C PHE A 216 -15.54 -0.09 2.97
N ARG A 217 -15.93 0.10 4.23
CA ARG A 217 -16.32 -1.01 5.10
C ARG A 217 -17.54 -1.75 4.57
N ASP A 218 -18.54 -1.00 4.12
CA ASP A 218 -19.77 -1.58 3.57
C ASP A 218 -19.50 -2.33 2.26
N LEU A 219 -18.61 -1.80 1.40
CA LEU A 219 -18.18 -2.50 0.17
C LEU A 219 -17.46 -3.82 0.48
N ILE A 220 -16.55 -3.83 1.43
CA ILE A 220 -15.82 -5.05 1.82
C ILE A 220 -16.78 -6.07 2.45
N ASP A 221 -17.67 -5.64 3.32
CA ASP A 221 -18.66 -6.53 3.96
C ASP A 221 -19.60 -7.14 2.90
N ASP A 222 -20.05 -6.35 1.88
CA ASP A 222 -20.84 -6.84 0.74
C ASP A 222 -20.07 -7.89 -0.08
N LEU A 223 -18.84 -7.59 -0.46
CA LEU A 223 -18.00 -8.47 -1.29
C LEU A 223 -17.69 -9.80 -0.61
N PHE A 224 -17.49 -9.80 0.72
CA PHE A 224 -17.07 -10.99 1.46
C PHE A 224 -18.22 -11.71 2.15
N SER A 225 -19.46 -11.22 1.98
CA SER A 225 -20.67 -11.77 2.60
C SER A 225 -20.89 -13.25 2.27
N GLU A 226 -20.64 -13.68 1.02
CA GLU A 226 -20.80 -15.07 0.60
C GLU A 226 -19.88 -16.04 1.35
N THR A 227 -18.72 -15.57 1.81
CA THR A 227 -17.76 -16.36 2.59
C THR A 227 -17.93 -16.18 4.10
N GLY A 228 -18.98 -15.44 4.53
CA GLY A 228 -19.29 -15.18 5.94
C GLY A 228 -18.23 -14.33 6.65
N LYS A 229 -17.45 -13.55 5.91
CA LYS A 229 -16.42 -12.66 6.44
C LYS A 229 -16.92 -11.23 6.44
N HIS A 230 -16.60 -10.49 7.51
CA HIS A 230 -16.88 -9.06 7.60
C HIS A 230 -15.76 -8.35 8.38
N LEU A 231 -15.65 -7.04 8.20
CA LEU A 231 -14.65 -6.24 8.91
C LEU A 231 -15.03 -6.08 10.39
N ASP A 232 -14.07 -6.26 11.27
CA ASP A 232 -14.20 -5.88 12.68
C ASP A 232 -14.22 -4.35 12.79
N ARG A 233 -15.42 -3.81 12.99
CA ARG A 233 -15.64 -2.35 13.07
C ARG A 233 -15.17 -1.75 14.40
N SER A 234 -14.88 -2.56 15.40
CA SER A 234 -14.36 -2.14 16.71
C SER A 234 -12.85 -1.90 16.70
N SER A 235 -12.14 -2.50 15.72
CA SER A 235 -10.69 -2.38 15.58
C SER A 235 -10.27 -1.19 14.72
N ASN A 236 -9.16 -0.55 15.09
CA ASN A 236 -8.48 0.42 14.24
C ASN A 236 -7.58 -0.26 13.19
N GLU A 237 -7.20 -1.51 13.40
CA GLU A 237 -6.48 -2.32 12.44
C GLU A 237 -7.46 -3.03 11.50
N LEU A 238 -6.97 -3.42 10.32
CA LEU A 238 -7.74 -4.27 9.43
C LEU A 238 -7.77 -5.69 10.01
N ARG A 239 -8.90 -6.02 10.61
CA ARG A 239 -9.24 -7.36 11.11
C ARG A 239 -10.57 -7.78 10.56
N PHE A 240 -10.71 -9.07 10.36
CA PHE A 240 -11.96 -9.68 9.92
C PHE A 240 -12.53 -10.55 11.03
N LEU A 241 -13.82 -10.77 10.96
CA LEU A 241 -14.52 -11.79 11.73
C LEU A 241 -15.13 -12.78 10.75
N GLN A 242 -15.01 -14.07 11.06
CA GLN A 242 -15.70 -15.14 10.35
C GLN A 242 -16.31 -16.07 11.41
N TYR A 243 -17.63 -16.20 11.42
CA TYR A 243 -18.38 -16.96 12.46
C TYR A 243 -18.03 -16.46 13.89
N ASP A 244 -17.92 -15.13 14.08
CA ASP A 244 -17.52 -14.46 15.31
C ASP A 244 -16.07 -14.71 15.78
N GLU A 245 -15.27 -15.46 15.01
CA GLU A 245 -13.86 -15.70 15.29
C GLU A 245 -12.96 -14.68 14.56
N PRO A 246 -11.93 -14.12 15.25
CA PRO A 246 -11.01 -13.19 14.64
C PRO A 246 -10.19 -13.83 13.52
N LEU A 247 -10.16 -13.18 12.37
CA LEU A 247 -9.43 -13.61 11.20
C LEU A 247 -8.42 -12.55 10.76
N SER A 248 -7.16 -12.96 10.61
CA SER A 248 -6.12 -12.09 10.07
C SER A 248 -6.33 -11.83 8.58
N PRO A 249 -6.07 -10.61 8.06
CA PRO A 249 -6.17 -10.33 6.64
C PRO A 249 -5.17 -11.13 5.77
N TYR A 250 -4.10 -11.67 6.37
CA TYR A 250 -3.11 -12.47 5.65
C TYR A 250 -3.58 -13.90 5.31
N VAL A 251 -4.67 -14.38 5.92
CA VAL A 251 -5.26 -15.70 5.61
C VAL A 251 -6.42 -15.63 4.62
N LEU A 252 -6.76 -14.45 4.13
CA LEU A 252 -7.71 -14.25 3.05
C LEU A 252 -7.24 -14.97 1.77
N SER A 253 -8.16 -15.34 0.90
CA SER A 253 -7.84 -15.86 -0.43
C SER A 253 -7.11 -14.80 -1.28
N SER A 254 -6.39 -15.21 -2.33
CA SER A 254 -5.67 -14.29 -3.21
C SER A 254 -6.62 -13.24 -3.82
N GLY A 255 -7.82 -13.64 -4.24
CA GLY A 255 -8.83 -12.72 -4.79
C GLY A 255 -9.35 -11.72 -3.74
N GLU A 256 -9.63 -12.17 -2.52
CA GLU A 256 -10.04 -11.30 -1.41
C GLU A 256 -8.92 -10.31 -1.04
N LYS A 257 -7.66 -10.77 -0.95
CA LYS A 257 -6.50 -9.90 -0.72
C LYS A 257 -6.36 -8.86 -1.82
N GLN A 258 -6.46 -9.30 -3.08
CA GLN A 258 -6.34 -8.41 -4.24
C GLN A 258 -7.42 -7.32 -4.22
N MET A 259 -8.68 -7.69 -4.00
CA MET A 259 -9.78 -6.71 -3.90
C MET A 259 -9.59 -5.77 -2.72
N LEU A 260 -9.19 -6.30 -1.56
CA LEU A 260 -8.90 -5.49 -0.37
C LEU A 260 -7.77 -4.48 -0.63
N ILE A 261 -6.69 -4.88 -1.30
CA ILE A 261 -5.58 -4.01 -1.69
C ILE A 261 -6.05 -2.89 -2.62
N LEU A 262 -6.84 -3.21 -3.64
CA LEU A 262 -7.35 -2.24 -4.61
C LEU A 262 -8.22 -1.17 -3.93
N LEU A 263 -9.21 -1.60 -3.16
CA LEU A 263 -10.14 -0.68 -2.49
C LEU A 263 -9.45 0.11 -1.36
N LEU A 264 -8.56 -0.53 -0.61
CA LEU A 264 -7.80 0.14 0.44
C LEU A 264 -6.84 1.18 -0.12
N THR A 265 -6.19 0.89 -1.26
CA THR A 265 -5.34 1.85 -1.97
C THR A 265 -6.14 3.09 -2.37
N ALA A 266 -7.35 2.93 -2.89
CA ALA A 266 -8.24 4.04 -3.23
C ALA A 266 -8.64 4.87 -2.00
N LEU A 267 -9.00 4.21 -0.91
CA LEU A 267 -9.41 4.85 0.34
C LEU A 267 -8.31 5.72 0.94
N VAL A 268 -7.08 5.18 1.08
CA VAL A 268 -5.98 5.87 1.77
C VAL A 268 -5.45 7.10 1.03
N GLN A 269 -5.87 7.31 -0.22
CA GLN A 269 -5.60 8.55 -0.96
C GLN A 269 -6.46 9.73 -0.49
N ASP A 270 -7.46 9.48 0.35
CA ASP A 270 -8.29 10.51 0.95
C ASP A 270 -8.93 11.44 -0.10
N ARG A 271 -9.46 10.85 -1.17
CA ARG A 271 -10.07 11.53 -2.33
C ARG A 271 -9.17 12.58 -3.01
N ARG A 272 -7.85 12.48 -2.84
CA ARG A 272 -6.89 13.36 -3.55
C ARG A 272 -6.74 12.92 -4.99
N PRO A 273 -6.49 13.86 -5.93
CA PRO A 273 -6.09 13.50 -7.28
C PRO A 273 -4.87 12.58 -7.24
N THR A 274 -5.00 11.40 -7.82
CA THR A 274 -3.97 10.35 -7.80
C THR A 274 -4.12 9.48 -9.03
N VAL A 275 -3.00 9.10 -9.63
CA VAL A 275 -2.99 8.15 -10.74
C VAL A 275 -2.83 6.74 -10.18
N PHE A 276 -3.80 5.87 -10.47
CA PHE A 276 -3.73 4.45 -10.14
C PHE A 276 -3.25 3.64 -11.34
N PHE A 277 -2.04 3.13 -11.26
CA PHE A 277 -1.56 2.12 -12.19
C PHE A 277 -1.95 0.74 -11.67
N MET A 278 -2.65 -0.01 -12.50
CA MET A 278 -3.09 -1.36 -12.19
C MET A 278 -2.67 -2.31 -13.32
N ASP A 279 -1.83 -3.28 -12.99
CA ASP A 279 -1.35 -4.26 -13.96
C ASP A 279 -2.12 -5.57 -13.77
N GLU A 280 -3.03 -5.86 -14.72
CA GLU A 280 -3.93 -7.01 -14.69
C GLU A 280 -4.64 -7.20 -13.33
N PRO A 281 -5.33 -6.15 -12.81
CA PRO A 281 -5.89 -6.18 -11.46
C PRO A 281 -6.95 -7.24 -11.24
N GLU A 282 -7.49 -7.78 -12.31
CA GLU A 282 -8.52 -8.82 -12.32
C GLU A 282 -8.00 -10.23 -12.05
N VAL A 283 -6.70 -10.45 -12.09
CA VAL A 283 -6.12 -11.78 -11.81
C VAL A 283 -6.55 -12.24 -10.42
N SER A 284 -7.07 -13.46 -10.33
CA SER A 284 -7.64 -14.06 -9.12
C SER A 284 -8.98 -13.50 -8.64
N LEU A 285 -9.57 -12.49 -9.30
CA LEU A 285 -10.88 -11.96 -8.94
C LEU A 285 -12.02 -12.79 -9.55
N HIS A 286 -13.09 -12.94 -8.78
CA HIS A 286 -14.35 -13.48 -9.29
C HIS A 286 -14.92 -12.58 -10.40
N PHE A 287 -15.62 -13.18 -11.37
CA PHE A 287 -16.16 -12.49 -12.55
C PHE A 287 -17.03 -11.26 -12.20
N ASP A 288 -17.89 -11.37 -11.20
CA ASP A 288 -18.75 -10.26 -10.79
C ASP A 288 -17.98 -9.13 -10.11
N TRP A 289 -16.87 -9.45 -9.44
CA TRP A 289 -15.97 -8.44 -8.88
C TRP A 289 -15.20 -7.71 -9.98
N GLN A 290 -14.79 -8.42 -11.03
CA GLN A 290 -14.11 -7.81 -12.17
C GLN A 290 -14.99 -6.74 -12.83
N LYS A 291 -16.29 -7.01 -13.06
CA LYS A 291 -17.24 -6.03 -13.63
C LYS A 291 -17.35 -4.75 -12.78
N ARG A 292 -17.38 -4.89 -11.48
CA ARG A 292 -17.57 -3.79 -10.55
C ARG A 292 -16.27 -3.06 -10.14
N LEU A 293 -15.11 -3.56 -10.55
CA LEU A 293 -13.79 -3.12 -10.08
C LEU A 293 -13.58 -1.61 -10.22
N ILE A 294 -13.69 -1.10 -11.41
CA ILE A 294 -13.45 0.32 -11.73
C ILE A 294 -14.46 1.21 -10.99
N SER A 295 -15.73 0.85 -11.02
CA SER A 295 -16.80 1.59 -10.36
C SER A 295 -16.61 1.66 -8.84
N MET A 296 -16.18 0.57 -8.19
CA MET A 296 -15.88 0.55 -6.75
C MET A 296 -14.67 1.41 -6.39
N VAL A 297 -13.59 1.36 -7.16
CA VAL A 297 -12.40 2.21 -6.94
C VAL A 297 -12.77 3.68 -7.07
N ARG A 298 -13.54 4.04 -8.11
CA ARG A 298 -14.01 5.43 -8.32
C ARG A 298 -15.00 5.89 -7.26
N ALA A 299 -15.82 5.01 -6.72
CA ALA A 299 -16.71 5.34 -5.62
C ALA A 299 -15.95 5.82 -4.36
N LEU A 300 -14.79 5.20 -4.07
CA LEU A 300 -13.93 5.58 -2.95
C LEU A 300 -13.06 6.82 -3.26
N ASN A 301 -12.57 6.93 -4.49
CA ASN A 301 -11.82 8.11 -4.93
C ASN A 301 -12.29 8.58 -6.32
N PRO A 302 -13.30 9.44 -6.41
CA PRO A 302 -13.82 9.94 -7.69
C PRO A 302 -12.84 10.85 -8.45
N ARG A 303 -11.77 11.32 -7.79
CA ARG A 303 -10.70 12.14 -8.39
C ARG A 303 -9.50 11.33 -8.86
N ALA A 304 -9.59 10.01 -8.79
CA ALA A 304 -8.55 9.12 -9.29
C ALA A 304 -8.58 9.05 -10.82
N GLN A 305 -7.41 9.17 -11.44
CA GLN A 305 -7.19 8.70 -12.81
C GLN A 305 -6.75 7.25 -12.73
N ILE A 306 -7.49 6.36 -13.39
CA ILE A 306 -7.16 4.93 -13.46
C ILE A 306 -6.49 4.67 -14.81
N ILE A 307 -5.32 4.03 -14.77
CA ILE A 307 -4.61 3.52 -15.94
C ILE A 307 -4.35 2.04 -15.67
N LEU A 308 -5.11 1.19 -16.33
CA LEU A 308 -5.02 -0.25 -16.10
C LEU A 308 -4.71 -1.02 -17.38
N THR A 309 -4.01 -2.13 -17.22
CA THR A 309 -3.87 -3.15 -18.26
C THR A 309 -4.80 -4.31 -17.94
N THR A 310 -5.42 -4.90 -18.95
CA THR A 310 -6.30 -6.05 -18.75
C THR A 310 -6.34 -6.95 -19.99
N HIS A 311 -6.63 -8.22 -19.74
CA HIS A 311 -7.02 -9.21 -20.74
C HIS A 311 -8.47 -9.65 -20.57
N SER A 312 -9.12 -9.22 -19.47
CA SER A 312 -10.49 -9.63 -19.17
C SER A 312 -11.50 -8.67 -19.76
N PRO A 313 -12.38 -9.14 -20.65
CA PRO A 313 -13.49 -8.32 -21.11
C PRO A 313 -14.45 -7.94 -19.98
N ALA A 314 -14.49 -8.72 -18.87
CA ALA A 314 -15.38 -8.42 -17.75
C ALA A 314 -15.09 -7.07 -17.09
N VAL A 315 -13.82 -6.63 -17.04
CA VAL A 315 -13.41 -5.35 -16.44
C VAL A 315 -14.00 -4.14 -17.16
N ILE A 316 -14.27 -4.28 -18.46
CA ILE A 316 -14.75 -3.18 -19.33
C ILE A 316 -16.26 -3.18 -19.56
N LEU A 317 -16.96 -4.29 -19.23
CA LEU A 317 -18.38 -4.49 -19.56
C LEU A 317 -19.35 -3.52 -18.85
N ASP A 318 -18.94 -2.88 -17.76
CA ASP A 318 -19.82 -2.02 -16.95
C ASP A 318 -19.68 -0.53 -17.35
N GLY A 319 -19.77 -0.25 -18.65
CA GLY A 319 -19.76 1.10 -19.22
C GLY A 319 -18.38 1.69 -19.48
N TRP A 320 -17.34 0.84 -19.58
CA TRP A 320 -15.95 1.29 -19.82
C TRP A 320 -15.44 0.94 -21.22
N GLU A 321 -16.30 0.46 -22.13
CA GLU A 321 -15.93 0.05 -23.49
C GLU A 321 -15.28 1.19 -24.28
N ASP A 322 -15.80 2.41 -24.15
CA ASP A 322 -15.24 3.60 -24.82
C ASP A 322 -13.93 4.11 -24.24
N HIS A 323 -13.45 3.50 -23.14
CA HIS A 323 -12.21 3.85 -22.45
C HIS A 323 -11.04 2.91 -22.79
N VAL A 324 -11.31 1.93 -23.67
CA VAL A 324 -10.33 0.95 -24.12
C VAL A 324 -9.47 1.55 -25.24
N THR A 325 -8.17 1.36 -25.10
CA THR A 325 -7.17 1.67 -26.12
C THR A 325 -6.40 0.39 -26.41
N GLU A 326 -6.35 -0.02 -27.67
CA GLU A 326 -5.51 -1.15 -28.07
C GLU A 326 -4.04 -0.70 -28.11
N ILE A 327 -3.13 -1.59 -27.71
CA ILE A 327 -1.69 -1.27 -27.69
C ILE A 327 -1.16 -0.93 -29.09
N GLU A 328 -1.75 -1.49 -30.12
CA GLU A 328 -1.45 -1.23 -31.51
C GLU A 328 -1.76 0.22 -31.93
N ASP A 329 -2.81 0.82 -31.37
CA ASP A 329 -3.26 2.19 -31.69
C ASP A 329 -2.29 3.26 -31.14
N ILE A 330 -1.56 2.95 -30.09
CA ILE A 330 -0.60 3.85 -29.45
C ILE A 330 0.86 3.57 -29.84
N THR A 331 1.10 2.54 -30.66
CA THR A 331 2.41 2.15 -31.15
C THR A 331 2.64 2.80 -32.52
N ARG A 332 3.75 3.57 -32.63
CA ARG A 332 4.16 4.21 -33.90
C ARG A 332 5.17 3.39 -34.68
#